data_444a2a3766b5c917ee8ab548d82d4f6e
#
_entry.id   444a2a3766b5c917ee8ab548d82d4f6e
#
_cell.length_a   1.000
_cell.length_b   1.000
_cell.length_c   1.000
_cell.angle_alpha   90.00
_cell.angle_beta   90.00
_cell.angle_gamma   90.00
#
_symmetry.space_group_name_H-M   'P 1'
#
loop_
_entity.id
_entity.type
_entity.pdbx_description
1 polymer ?
#
loop_
_entity_poly.entity_id
_entity_poly.type
_entity_poly.pdbx_seq_one_letter_code
_entity_poly.pdbx_strand_id
1 'polypeptide(L)' 'MTVQEFADRLGLKPDEIGLISINGVQSELEDSVPPGGRLCFFPPLSGG' A
#
# COMPACT_ATOMS: atom_id res chain seq x y z
N MET A 1 -10.96 -3.42 -5.33
CA MET A 1 -9.70 -2.91 -5.90
C MET A 1 -8.51 -3.46 -5.15
N THR A 2 -7.44 -3.75 -5.86
CA THR A 2 -6.21 -4.19 -5.20
C THR A 2 -5.41 -2.97 -4.74
N VAL A 3 -4.48 -3.22 -3.81
CA VAL A 3 -3.57 -2.17 -3.35
C VAL A 3 -2.79 -1.60 -4.53
N GLN A 4 -2.38 -2.45 -5.47
CA GLN A 4 -1.66 -2.02 -6.67
C GLN A 4 -2.44 -0.96 -7.45
N GLU A 5 -3.74 -1.16 -7.60
CA GLU A 5 -4.57 -0.21 -8.34
C GLU A 5 -4.65 1.14 -7.64
N PHE A 6 -4.72 1.12 -6.31
CA PHE A 6 -4.71 2.37 -5.54
C PHE A 6 -3.38 3.08 -5.70
N ALA A 7 -2.28 2.34 -5.60
CA ALA A 7 -0.95 2.93 -5.76
C ALA A 7 -0.79 3.57 -7.14
N ASP A 8 -1.28 2.88 -8.16
CA ASP A 8 -1.20 3.39 -9.53
C ASP A 8 -1.98 4.70 -9.66
N ARG A 9 -3.15 4.78 -9.07
CA ARG A 9 -3.97 5.99 -9.14
C ARG A 9 -3.33 7.16 -8.39
N LEU A 10 -2.59 6.86 -7.34
CA LEU A 10 -1.89 7.89 -6.56
C LEU A 10 -0.55 8.26 -7.18
N GLY A 11 -0.11 7.52 -8.19
CA GLY A 11 1.18 7.77 -8.81
C GLY A 11 2.35 7.26 -8.00
N LEU A 12 2.10 6.34 -7.08
CA LEU A 12 3.16 5.75 -6.26
C LEU A 12 3.83 4.61 -7.00
N LYS A 13 5.14 4.60 -6.99
CA LYS A 13 5.91 3.52 -7.60
C LYS A 13 6.28 2.49 -6.55
N PRO A 14 6.47 1.22 -6.94
CA PRO A 14 6.80 0.17 -5.97
C PRO A 14 8.00 0.48 -5.08
N ASP A 15 9.01 1.13 -5.61
CA ASP A 15 10.20 1.47 -4.84
C ASP A 15 9.98 2.65 -3.89
N GLU A 16 8.85 3.32 -4.01
CA GLU A 16 8.47 4.40 -3.09
C GLU A 16 7.58 3.89 -1.95
N ILE A 17 7.18 2.63 -2.00
CA ILE A 17 6.32 2.03 -1.00
C ILE A 17 7.12 1.04 -0.17
N GLY A 18 7.22 1.32 1.12
CA GLY A 18 7.92 0.41 2.03
C GLY A 18 6.99 -0.62 2.62
N LEU A 19 6.02 -0.16 3.39
CA LEU A 19 5.08 -1.04 4.08
C LEU A 19 3.66 -0.66 3.69
N ILE A 20 2.81 -1.67 3.58
CA ILE A 20 1.40 -1.48 3.25
C ILE A 20 0.58 -2.11 4.36
N SER A 21 -0.46 -1.43 4.82
CA SER A 21 -1.39 -2.03 5.77
C SER A 21 -2.83 -1.76 5.34
N ILE A 22 -3.67 -2.77 5.59
CA ILE A 22 -5.11 -2.67 5.37
C ILE A 22 -5.76 -2.94 6.73
N ASN A 23 -6.51 -1.96 7.22
CA ASN A 23 -7.16 -2.05 8.54
C ASN A 23 -6.17 -2.40 9.66
N GLY A 24 -4.95 -1.88 9.55
CA GLY A 24 -3.93 -2.12 10.56
C GLY A 24 -3.18 -3.44 10.42
N VAL A 25 -3.45 -4.20 9.37
CA VAL A 25 -2.78 -5.47 9.11
C VAL A 25 -1.87 -5.33 7.91
N GLN A 26 -0.62 -5.74 8.08
CA GLN A 26 0.35 -5.67 6.98
C GLN A 26 -0.13 -6.44 5.77
N SER A 27 -0.02 -5.83 4.61
CA SER A 27 -0.57 -6.39 3.36
C SER A 27 0.40 -6.19 2.21
N GLU A 28 0.07 -6.78 1.07
CA GLU A 28 0.87 -6.72 -0.13
C GLU A 28 0.14 -6.01 -1.25
N LEU A 29 0.86 -5.68 -2.32
CA LEU A 29 0.27 -4.98 -3.48
C LEU A 29 -0.86 -5.78 -4.13
N GLU A 30 -0.79 -7.08 -4.09
CA GLU A 30 -1.79 -7.96 -4.72
C GLU A 30 -3.03 -8.17 -3.87
N ASP A 31 -3.02 -7.72 -2.63
CA ASP A 31 -4.16 -7.88 -1.75
C ASP A 31 -5.29 -6.94 -2.14
N SER A 32 -6.52 -7.38 -1.93
CA SER A 32 -7.71 -6.57 -2.21
C SER A 32 -8.06 -5.72 -1.02
N VAL A 33 -8.44 -4.47 -1.29
CA VAL A 33 -8.90 -3.57 -0.23
C VAL A 33 -10.42 -3.70 -0.15
N PRO A 34 -10.96 -4.11 1.01
CA PRO A 34 -12.41 -4.25 1.16
C PRO A 34 -13.11 -2.89 1.16
N PRO A 35 -14.39 -2.86 0.78
CA PRO A 35 -15.14 -1.61 0.82
C PRO A 35 -15.12 -1.03 2.24
N GLY A 36 -14.82 0.26 2.33
CA GLY A 36 -14.73 0.91 3.63
C GLY A 36 -13.46 0.59 4.40
N GLY A 37 -12.54 -0.16 3.81
CA GLY A 37 -11.30 -0.50 4.47
C GLY A 37 -10.34 0.68 4.52
N ARG A 38 -9.44 0.66 5.49
CA ARG A 38 -8.41 1.70 5.64
C ARG A 38 -7.11 1.19 5.05
N LEU A 39 -6.67 1.83 4.00
CA LEU A 39 -5.42 1.50 3.35
C LEU A 39 -4.37 2.53 3.73
N CYS A 40 -3.21 2.08 4.20
CA CYS A 40 -2.11 2.94 4.56
C CYS A 40 -0.83 2.51 3.86
N PHE A 41 -0.09 3.49 3.37
CA PHE A 41 1.23 3.27 2.78
C PHE A 41 2.27 3.95 3.68
N PHE A 42 3.36 3.27 3.94
CA PHE A 42 4.47 3.83 4.68
C PHE A 42 5.70 3.90 3.78
N PRO A 43 6.51 4.95 3.89
CA PRO A 43 7.70 5.07 3.04
C PRO A 43 8.71 3.98 3.38
N PRO A 44 9.55 3.60 2.42
CA PRO A 44 10.59 2.63 2.71
C PRO A 44 11.62 3.23 3.66
N LEU A 45 12.14 2.39 4.54
CA LEU A 45 13.22 2.81 5.41
C LEU A 45 14.49 2.81 4.58
N SER A 46 14.97 3.98 4.25
CA SER A 46 16.28 4.06 3.60
C SER A 46 17.29 3.84 4.70
N GLY A 47 17.86 2.68 4.71
CA GLY A 47 18.87 2.37 5.69
C GLY A 47 20.13 3.16 5.47
N GLY A 48 20.07 4.36 5.65
CA GLY A 48 21.16 5.31 5.46
C GLY A 48 22.56 4.74 5.55
#